data_6694bcc91da236b86f84a080e288697a
#
_entry.id   6694bcc91da236b86f84a080e288697a
#
_cell.length_a   1.000
_cell.length_b   1.000
_cell.length_c   1.000
_cell.angle_alpha   90.00
_cell.angle_beta   90.00
_cell.angle_gamma   90.00
#
_symmetry.space_group_name_H-M   'P 1'
#
loop_
_entity.id
_entity.type
_entity.pdbx_description
1 polymer ?
#
loop_
_entity_poly.entity_id
_entity_poly.type
_entity_poly.pdbx_seq_one_letter_code
_entity_poly.pdbx_strand_id
1 'polypeptide(L)'
;MCREYSEIKGPAGNGKVSAVVRSDVSEVVAKILENPGKWENQTLNMTGPEELSMTEIVKTVSEYFGKEIKYIEETVEEAYESRKIWKADQWEYDSWVSTYAAIAENEQSGISNDIEKVLGRKATSLVEYLEKLK
;
A
#
# COMPACT_ATOMS: atom_id res chain seq x y z
N MET A 1 11.30 4.56 5.87
CA MET A 1 12.12 4.03 4.76
C MET A 1 12.40 5.09 3.69
N CYS A 2 11.41 5.71 3.07
CA CYS A 2 11.65 6.72 2.01
C CYS A 2 12.36 8.03 2.45
N ARG A 3 12.52 8.30 3.74
CA ARG A 3 13.21 9.51 4.21
C ARG A 3 14.74 9.42 4.13
N GLU A 4 15.29 8.22 4.20
CA GLU A 4 16.75 7.97 4.23
C GLU A 4 17.29 7.51 2.87
N TYR A 5 16.47 6.82 2.07
CA TYR A 5 16.87 6.27 0.80
C TYR A 5 16.16 6.98 -0.34
N SER A 6 16.90 7.23 -1.42
CA SER A 6 16.36 7.82 -2.65
C SER A 6 15.81 6.77 -3.64
N GLU A 7 15.67 5.53 -3.19
CA GLU A 7 15.27 4.40 -4.02
C GLU A 7 14.29 3.49 -3.27
N ILE A 8 13.32 2.97 -3.99
CA ILE A 8 12.46 1.84 -3.58
C ILE A 8 12.72 0.72 -4.57
N LYS A 9 13.03 -0.47 -4.06
CA LYS A 9 13.39 -1.63 -4.87
C LYS A 9 12.42 -2.78 -4.67
N GLY A 10 12.10 -3.49 -5.75
CA GLY A 10 11.29 -4.70 -5.65
C GLY A 10 10.81 -5.22 -7.00
N PRO A 11 10.32 -6.45 -7.04
CA PRO A 11 9.84 -7.12 -8.24
C PRO A 11 8.34 -6.89 -8.47
N ALA A 12 7.87 -5.63 -8.45
CA ALA A 12 6.45 -5.32 -8.62
C ALA A 12 6.03 -5.11 -10.08
N GLY A 13 7.00 -4.99 -10.99
CA GLY A 13 6.72 -4.74 -12.41
C GLY A 13 5.85 -3.52 -12.63
N ASN A 14 4.88 -3.66 -13.53
CA ASN A 14 3.85 -2.67 -13.80
C ASN A 14 2.53 -2.96 -13.06
N GLY A 15 2.55 -3.90 -12.10
CA GLY A 15 1.38 -4.24 -11.32
C GLY A 15 0.88 -3.08 -10.48
N LYS A 16 -0.40 -3.12 -10.12
CA LYS A 16 -1.05 -2.07 -9.35
C LYS A 16 -1.52 -2.57 -8.00
N VAL A 17 -1.54 -1.67 -7.03
CA VAL A 17 -2.04 -1.90 -5.68
C VAL A 17 -3.06 -0.84 -5.31
N SER A 18 -4.15 -1.28 -4.67
CA SER A 18 -5.18 -0.40 -4.11
C SER A 18 -4.86 -0.11 -2.64
N ALA A 19 -3.70 0.49 -2.39
CA ALA A 19 -3.19 0.74 -1.05
C ALA A 19 -4.15 1.61 -0.23
N VAL A 20 -4.40 1.20 1.01
CA VAL A 20 -5.31 1.86 1.94
C VAL A 20 -4.57 2.51 3.10
N VAL A 21 -5.04 3.67 3.53
CA VAL A 21 -4.50 4.35 4.70
C VAL A 21 -4.97 3.65 5.98
N ARG A 22 -4.05 3.33 6.88
CA ARG A 22 -4.34 2.59 8.13
C ARG A 22 -5.39 3.28 9.01
N SER A 23 -5.40 4.61 9.04
CA SER A 23 -6.40 5.37 9.81
C SER A 23 -7.81 5.15 9.28
N ASP A 24 -8.00 5.01 7.97
CA ASP A 24 -9.31 4.71 7.38
C ASP A 24 -9.81 3.33 7.84
N VAL A 25 -8.92 2.33 7.84
CA VAL A 25 -9.26 0.99 8.34
C VAL A 25 -9.65 1.04 9.82
N SER A 26 -8.90 1.76 10.64
CA SER A 26 -9.18 1.91 12.07
C SER A 26 -10.53 2.59 12.32
N GLU A 27 -10.86 3.62 11.55
CA GLU A 27 -12.15 4.33 11.64
C GLU A 27 -13.31 3.42 11.23
N VAL A 28 -13.14 2.60 10.17
CA VAL A 28 -14.13 1.58 9.78
C VAL A 28 -14.36 0.59 10.91
N VAL A 29 -13.31 0.06 11.52
CA VAL A 29 -13.43 -0.88 12.65
C VAL A 29 -14.19 -0.24 13.80
N ALA A 30 -13.89 1.01 14.17
CA ALA A 30 -14.62 1.72 15.22
C ALA A 30 -16.11 1.87 14.88
N LYS A 31 -16.44 2.24 13.65
CA LYS A 31 -17.84 2.35 13.19
C LYS A 31 -18.59 1.03 13.19
N ILE A 32 -17.93 -0.05 12.84
CA ILE A 32 -18.55 -1.39 12.91
C ILE A 32 -18.85 -1.78 14.36
N LEU A 33 -17.93 -1.51 15.28
CA LEU A 33 -18.10 -1.79 16.71
C LEU A 33 -19.19 -0.95 17.39
N GLU A 34 -19.48 0.24 16.88
CA GLU A 34 -20.59 1.08 17.35
C GLU A 34 -21.97 0.44 17.06
N ASN A 35 -22.10 -0.32 15.98
CA ASN A 35 -23.33 -0.99 15.59
C ASN A 35 -23.05 -2.32 14.86
N PRO A 36 -22.59 -3.35 15.58
CA PRO A 36 -22.16 -4.60 14.96
C PRO A 36 -23.28 -5.33 14.24
N GLY A 37 -24.52 -5.25 14.73
CA GLY A 37 -25.66 -5.92 14.11
C GLY A 37 -25.96 -5.45 12.68
N LYS A 38 -25.58 -4.24 12.33
CA LYS A 38 -25.71 -3.71 10.95
C LYS A 38 -24.77 -4.41 9.96
N TRP A 39 -23.65 -4.91 10.44
CA TRP A 39 -22.54 -5.42 9.63
C TRP A 39 -22.34 -6.94 9.73
N GLU A 40 -23.23 -7.62 10.45
CA GLU A 40 -23.18 -9.08 10.60
C GLU A 40 -23.22 -9.80 9.25
N ASN A 41 -22.45 -10.89 9.15
CA ASN A 41 -22.39 -11.77 7.99
C ASN A 41 -21.98 -11.05 6.67
N GLN A 42 -21.25 -9.95 6.77
CA GLN A 42 -20.72 -9.24 5.62
C GLN A 42 -19.19 -9.36 5.57
N THR A 43 -18.66 -9.49 4.36
CA THR A 43 -17.23 -9.34 4.08
C THR A 43 -17.03 -7.98 3.42
N LEU A 44 -16.14 -7.16 3.99
CA LEU A 44 -15.86 -5.83 3.49
C LEU A 44 -14.39 -5.77 3.04
N ASN A 45 -14.17 -5.21 1.86
CA ASN A 45 -12.83 -5.03 1.29
C ASN A 45 -12.37 -3.58 1.51
N MET A 46 -11.36 -3.41 2.36
CA MET A 46 -10.79 -2.09 2.65
C MET A 46 -9.71 -1.76 1.63
N THR A 47 -10.04 -0.95 0.66
CA THR A 47 -9.11 -0.47 -0.37
C THR A 47 -8.99 1.05 -0.34
N GLY A 48 -7.88 1.56 -0.88
CA GLY A 48 -7.78 2.98 -1.22
C GLY A 48 -8.71 3.34 -2.40
N PRO A 49 -8.81 4.63 -2.73
CA PRO A 49 -9.70 5.11 -3.78
C PRO A 49 -9.12 4.96 -5.18
N GLU A 50 -7.88 4.51 -5.31
CA GLU A 50 -7.13 4.46 -6.57
C GLU A 50 -6.19 3.26 -6.62
N GLU A 51 -5.94 2.79 -7.84
CA GLU A 51 -4.97 1.73 -8.12
C GLU A 51 -3.68 2.37 -8.66
N LEU A 52 -2.59 2.20 -7.95
CA LEU A 52 -1.31 2.82 -8.26
C LEU A 52 -0.22 1.77 -8.46
N SER A 53 0.58 1.93 -9.52
CA SER A 53 1.84 1.20 -9.67
C SER A 53 2.91 1.79 -8.72
N MET A 54 3.98 1.03 -8.48
CA MET A 54 5.10 1.52 -7.68
C MET A 54 5.73 2.78 -8.28
N THR A 55 5.78 2.88 -9.61
CA THR A 55 6.28 4.07 -10.32
C THR A 55 5.39 5.29 -10.07
N GLU A 56 4.07 5.14 -10.11
CA GLU A 56 3.12 6.22 -9.83
C GLU A 56 3.21 6.67 -8.36
N ILE A 57 3.32 5.72 -7.42
CA ILE A 57 3.51 6.02 -6.00
C ILE A 57 4.79 6.82 -5.77
N VAL A 58 5.90 6.36 -6.32
CA VAL A 58 7.21 7.00 -6.18
C VAL A 58 7.22 8.40 -6.78
N LYS A 59 6.57 8.60 -7.92
CA LYS A 59 6.41 9.91 -8.55
C LYS A 59 5.66 10.87 -7.63
N THR A 60 4.51 10.47 -7.11
CA THR A 60 3.70 11.30 -6.21
C THR A 60 4.48 11.67 -4.94
N VAL A 61 5.18 10.70 -4.35
CA VAL A 61 6.00 10.93 -3.15
C VAL A 61 7.18 11.86 -3.44
N SER A 62 7.82 11.71 -4.61
CA SER A 62 8.92 12.59 -5.05
C SER A 62 8.47 14.04 -5.20
N GLU A 63 7.32 14.25 -5.86
CA GLU A 63 6.73 15.57 -6.04
C GLU A 63 6.39 16.22 -4.70
N TYR A 64 5.83 15.45 -3.77
CA TYR A 64 5.45 15.93 -2.45
C TYR A 64 6.64 16.37 -1.60
N PHE A 65 7.71 15.56 -1.55
CA PHE A 65 8.90 15.86 -0.76
C PHE A 65 9.90 16.79 -1.47
N GLY A 66 9.70 17.09 -2.75
CA GLY A 66 10.68 17.84 -3.55
C GLY A 66 12.03 17.14 -3.68
N LYS A 67 12.05 15.81 -3.60
CA LYS A 67 13.22 14.97 -3.64
C LYS A 67 13.02 13.87 -4.67
N GLU A 68 13.97 13.69 -5.58
CA GLU A 68 13.92 12.58 -6.53
C GLU A 68 14.04 11.25 -5.81
N ILE A 69 12.97 10.44 -5.89
CA ILE A 69 12.93 9.05 -5.44
C ILE A 69 12.68 8.19 -6.68
N LYS A 70 13.39 7.08 -6.80
CA LYS A 70 13.29 6.18 -7.95
C LYS A 70 12.73 4.83 -7.51
N TYR A 71 11.91 4.25 -8.38
CA TYR A 71 11.59 2.84 -8.30
C TYR A 71 12.58 2.05 -9.15
N ILE A 72 13.23 1.07 -8.54
CA ILE A 72 14.16 0.16 -9.21
C ILE A 72 13.48 -1.21 -9.28
N GLU A 73 13.17 -1.62 -10.50
CA GLU A 73 12.68 -2.95 -10.76
C GLU A 73 13.77 -3.98 -10.49
N GLU A 74 13.45 -5.02 -9.74
CA GLU A 74 14.32 -6.15 -9.44
C GLU A 74 13.67 -7.45 -9.92
N THR A 75 14.49 -8.43 -10.29
CA THR A 75 13.99 -9.82 -10.33
C THR A 75 13.73 -10.33 -8.92
N VAL A 76 13.04 -11.46 -8.81
CA VAL A 76 12.80 -12.08 -7.49
C VAL A 76 14.12 -12.42 -6.80
N GLU A 77 15.09 -12.93 -7.52
CA GLU A 77 16.43 -13.28 -7.02
C GLU A 77 17.19 -12.03 -6.54
N GLU A 78 17.18 -10.97 -7.34
CA GLU A 78 17.79 -9.69 -6.97
C GLU A 78 17.12 -9.10 -5.73
N ALA A 79 15.81 -9.25 -5.60
CA ALA A 79 15.06 -8.77 -4.45
C ALA A 79 15.45 -9.48 -3.15
N TYR A 80 15.73 -10.78 -3.18
CA TYR A 80 16.28 -11.48 -2.01
C TYR A 80 17.70 -11.00 -1.68
N GLU A 81 18.56 -10.82 -2.69
CA GLU A 81 19.94 -10.36 -2.46
C GLU A 81 19.98 -8.93 -1.88
N SER A 82 19.20 -8.00 -2.44
CA SER A 82 19.18 -6.61 -2.00
C SER A 82 18.71 -6.44 -0.56
N ARG A 83 17.91 -7.37 -0.05
CA ARG A 83 17.37 -7.35 1.32
C ARG A 83 18.29 -7.95 2.38
N LYS A 84 19.36 -8.63 1.98
CA LYS A 84 20.36 -9.19 2.91
C LYS A 84 21.13 -8.15 3.71
N ILE A 85 21.05 -6.87 3.33
CA ILE A 85 21.58 -5.77 4.15
C ILE A 85 20.87 -5.64 5.49
N TRP A 86 19.61 -6.07 5.57
CA TRP A 86 18.88 -6.17 6.83
C TRP A 86 19.02 -7.59 7.37
N LYS A 87 19.47 -7.70 8.61
CA LYS A 87 19.54 -9.02 9.28
C LYS A 87 18.12 -9.41 9.69
N ALA A 88 17.58 -10.40 9.00
CA ALA A 88 16.23 -10.90 9.19
C ALA A 88 16.18 -12.42 9.03
N ASP A 89 15.13 -13.06 9.50
CA ASP A 89 14.87 -14.47 9.27
C ASP A 89 14.35 -14.70 7.83
N GLN A 90 14.49 -15.92 7.33
CA GLN A 90 14.09 -16.27 5.96
C GLN A 90 12.62 -15.93 5.68
N TRP A 91 11.72 -16.19 6.62
CA TRP A 91 10.30 -15.89 6.47
C TRP A 91 10.00 -14.40 6.31
N GLU A 92 10.84 -13.52 6.86
CA GLU A 92 10.70 -12.06 6.69
C GLU A 92 11.09 -11.66 5.26
N TYR A 93 12.19 -12.22 4.72
CA TYR A 93 12.56 -12.00 3.31
C TYR A 93 11.45 -12.49 2.38
N ASP A 94 10.92 -13.69 2.63
CA ASP A 94 9.82 -14.28 1.86
C ASP A 94 8.59 -13.36 1.88
N SER A 95 8.24 -12.83 3.04
CA SER A 95 7.13 -11.90 3.21
C SER A 95 7.35 -10.60 2.41
N TRP A 96 8.54 -10.02 2.48
CA TRP A 96 8.83 -8.76 1.77
C TRP A 96 8.85 -8.95 0.25
N VAL A 97 9.44 -10.04 -0.24
CA VAL A 97 9.54 -10.32 -1.68
C VAL A 97 8.19 -10.72 -2.26
N SER A 98 7.46 -11.62 -1.59
CA SER A 98 6.14 -12.08 -2.05
C SER A 98 5.11 -10.95 -2.15
N THR A 99 5.18 -9.95 -1.28
CA THR A 99 4.30 -8.78 -1.34
C THR A 99 4.45 -8.03 -2.68
N TYR A 100 5.68 -7.80 -3.12
CA TYR A 100 5.93 -7.14 -4.42
C TYR A 100 5.57 -8.05 -5.60
N ALA A 101 5.85 -9.34 -5.50
CA ALA A 101 5.44 -10.31 -6.53
C ALA A 101 3.92 -10.37 -6.70
N ALA A 102 3.17 -10.33 -5.60
CA ALA A 102 1.71 -10.25 -5.63
C ALA A 102 1.20 -8.95 -6.30
N ILE A 103 1.90 -7.84 -6.12
CA ILE A 103 1.58 -6.60 -6.84
C ILE A 103 1.81 -6.80 -8.36
N ALA A 104 2.93 -7.43 -8.76
CA ALA A 104 3.23 -7.70 -10.16
C ALA A 104 2.11 -8.48 -10.86
N GLU A 105 1.51 -9.44 -10.15
CA GLU A 105 0.38 -10.26 -10.63
C GLU A 105 -0.99 -9.57 -10.48
N ASN A 106 -1.04 -8.32 -10.01
CA ASN A 106 -2.26 -7.57 -9.71
C ASN A 106 -3.18 -8.23 -8.66
N GLU A 107 -2.65 -9.08 -7.79
CA GLU A 107 -3.43 -9.73 -6.72
C GLU A 107 -3.90 -8.73 -5.65
N GLN A 108 -3.27 -7.55 -5.58
CA GLN A 108 -3.60 -6.47 -4.66
C GLN A 108 -4.29 -5.29 -5.35
N SER A 109 -4.76 -5.49 -6.57
CA SER A 109 -5.53 -4.50 -7.32
C SER A 109 -7.04 -4.65 -7.05
N GLY A 110 -7.82 -3.76 -7.63
CA GLY A 110 -9.28 -3.72 -7.47
C GLY A 110 -9.73 -2.72 -6.41
N ILE A 111 -10.68 -1.88 -6.78
CA ILE A 111 -11.23 -0.84 -5.91
C ILE A 111 -12.58 -1.30 -5.35
N SER A 112 -12.74 -1.16 -4.04
CA SER A 112 -14.01 -1.32 -3.33
C SER A 112 -14.50 0.03 -2.81
N ASN A 113 -15.80 0.20 -2.69
CA ASN A 113 -16.42 1.35 -2.04
C ASN A 113 -16.86 1.05 -0.59
N ASP A 114 -16.37 -0.01 0.02
CA ASP A 114 -16.82 -0.45 1.33
C ASP A 114 -16.45 0.53 2.45
N ILE A 115 -15.32 1.22 2.33
CA ILE A 115 -14.98 2.33 3.25
C ILE A 115 -16.04 3.42 3.19
N GLU A 116 -16.44 3.84 1.99
CA GLU A 116 -17.48 4.86 1.83
C GLU A 116 -18.83 4.40 2.37
N LYS A 117 -19.20 3.13 2.21
CA LYS A 117 -20.43 2.57 2.80
C LYS A 117 -20.44 2.66 4.31
N VAL A 118 -19.32 2.42 4.96
CA VAL A 118 -19.21 2.42 6.42
C VAL A 118 -19.08 3.83 6.97
N LEU A 119 -18.18 4.65 6.38
CA LEU A 119 -17.82 5.95 6.92
C LEU A 119 -18.67 7.12 6.39
N GLY A 120 -19.38 6.94 5.27
CA GLY A 120 -20.11 8.03 4.60
C GLY A 120 -19.20 9.05 3.90
N ARG A 121 -17.92 8.74 3.75
CA ARG A 121 -16.92 9.52 3.01
C ARG A 121 -16.03 8.61 2.19
N LYS A 122 -15.42 9.13 1.16
CA LYS A 122 -14.44 8.38 0.35
C LYS A 122 -13.21 7.99 1.19
N ALA A 123 -12.57 6.91 0.79
CA ALA A 123 -11.26 6.53 1.31
C ALA A 123 -10.23 7.64 1.00
N THR A 124 -9.26 7.80 1.88
CA THR A 124 -8.20 8.80 1.76
C THR A 124 -7.24 8.41 0.63
N SER A 125 -7.01 9.31 -0.32
CA SER A 125 -6.02 9.12 -1.39
C SER A 125 -4.58 9.25 -0.89
N LEU A 126 -3.60 8.83 -1.72
CA LEU A 126 -2.19 9.00 -1.40
C LEU A 126 -1.83 10.48 -1.23
N VAL A 127 -2.32 11.34 -2.10
CA VAL A 127 -2.06 12.80 -2.03
C VAL A 127 -2.63 13.39 -0.74
N GLU A 128 -3.89 13.11 -0.43
CA GLU A 128 -4.54 13.57 0.82
C GLU A 128 -3.82 13.07 2.08
N TYR A 129 -3.31 11.84 2.05
CA TYR A 129 -2.53 11.29 3.15
C TYR A 129 -1.20 12.04 3.33
N LEU A 130 -0.49 12.30 2.24
CA LEU A 130 0.76 13.05 2.29
C LEU A 130 0.56 14.48 2.81
N GLU A 131 -0.51 15.15 2.40
CA GLU A 131 -0.86 16.50 2.88
C GLU A 131 -1.10 16.56 4.39
N LYS A 132 -1.63 15.48 4.99
CA LYS A 132 -1.81 15.37 6.44
C LYS A 132 -0.51 15.16 7.22
N LEU A 133 0.60 14.85 6.55
CA LEU A 133 1.92 14.69 7.18
C LEU A 133 2.69 16.01 7.36
N LYS A 134 2.18 17.11 6.82
CA LYS A 134 2.70 18.47 7.03
C LYS A 134 2.35 18.96 8.41
#